data_223064dfc925133e5318d68952dfd5c7
#
_entry.id   223064dfc925133e5318d68952dfd5c7
#
_cell.length_a   1.000
_cell.length_b   1.000
_cell.length_c   1.000
_cell.angle_alpha   90.00
_cell.angle_beta   90.00
_cell.angle_gamma   90.00
#
_symmetry.space_group_name_H-M   'P 1'
#
loop_
_entity.id
_entity.type
_entity.pdbx_description
1 polymer ?
#
loop_
_entity_poly.entity_id
_entity_poly.type
_entity_poly.pdbx_seq_one_letter_code
_entity_poly.pdbx_strand_id
1 'polypeptide(L)'
;MRPSAAPASSRTNILHEREIIDGVDELGVLLYTHAKNAYWYGSQLSIDETRELAPYQNATGMQVTSAVLAGMVWALENPSQGIVEADEMDYRRCLEVQFPYLGPVIGKYTDWSPLQGRGVLFSEAVDTNDPWQFINVLVD
;
A
#
# COMPACT_ATOMS: atom_id res chain seq x y z
N MET A 1 -43.99 12.68 -27.78
CA MET A 1 -43.57 13.03 -26.40
C MET A 1 -42.56 11.99 -25.94
N ARG A 2 -41.28 12.36 -25.77
CA ARG A 2 -40.28 11.50 -25.16
C ARG A 2 -40.41 11.66 -23.64
N PRO A 3 -40.38 10.56 -22.86
CA PRO A 3 -40.37 10.68 -21.41
C PRO A 3 -39.07 11.35 -20.97
N SER A 4 -39.19 12.41 -20.18
CA SER A 4 -38.09 13.08 -19.51
C SER A 4 -37.42 12.07 -18.58
N ALA A 5 -36.15 11.76 -18.85
CA ALA A 5 -35.35 10.99 -17.91
C ALA A 5 -35.22 11.79 -16.60
N ALA A 6 -35.65 11.21 -15.52
CA ALA A 6 -35.42 11.80 -14.21
C ALA A 6 -33.89 11.99 -13.99
N PRO A 7 -33.45 13.10 -13.37
CA PRO A 7 -32.04 13.30 -13.13
C PRO A 7 -31.54 12.17 -12.23
N ALA A 8 -30.47 11.48 -12.68
CA ALA A 8 -29.78 10.52 -11.83
C ALA A 8 -29.41 11.22 -10.52
N SER A 9 -29.93 10.74 -9.41
CA SER A 9 -29.57 11.26 -8.11
C SER A 9 -28.07 11.03 -7.92
N SER A 10 -27.30 12.09 -7.95
CA SER A 10 -25.88 12.07 -7.60
C SER A 10 -25.77 11.82 -6.09
N ARG A 11 -25.93 10.56 -5.67
CA ARG A 11 -25.59 10.15 -4.31
C ARG A 11 -24.06 10.10 -4.24
N THR A 12 -23.47 11.12 -3.66
CA THR A 12 -22.06 11.10 -3.34
C THR A 12 -21.92 10.30 -2.03
N ASN A 13 -21.38 9.08 -2.13
CA ASN A 13 -21.05 8.26 -0.97
C ASN A 13 -19.61 8.59 -0.57
N ILE A 14 -19.45 9.55 0.33
CA ILE A 14 -18.16 9.82 0.98
C ILE A 14 -18.25 9.17 2.36
N LEU A 15 -17.22 8.42 2.74
CA LEU A 15 -17.09 7.87 4.08
C LEU A 15 -17.12 9.01 5.09
N HIS A 16 -18.03 8.90 6.06
CA HIS A 16 -18.11 9.87 7.14
C HIS A 16 -16.92 9.67 8.10
N GLU A 17 -16.44 10.75 8.72
CA GLU A 17 -15.30 10.72 9.63
C GLU A 17 -15.39 9.72 10.79
N ARG A 18 -16.57 9.17 11.07
CA ARG A 18 -16.83 8.20 12.14
C ARG A 18 -17.10 6.77 11.65
N GLU A 19 -17.04 6.52 10.35
CA GLU A 19 -17.29 5.17 9.81
C GLU A 19 -16.09 4.25 10.01
N ILE A 20 -14.87 4.78 10.00
CA ILE A 20 -13.67 4.05 10.40
C ILE A 20 -13.34 4.48 11.83
N ILE A 21 -13.53 3.58 12.79
CA ILE A 21 -13.33 3.87 14.22
C ILE A 21 -11.85 3.74 14.59
N ASP A 22 -11.17 2.73 14.06
CA ASP A 22 -9.78 2.40 14.32
C ASP A 22 -9.19 1.66 13.12
N GLY A 23 -7.89 1.73 12.94
CA GLY A 23 -7.17 1.01 11.89
C GLY A 23 -5.82 1.62 11.57
N VAL A 24 -4.96 0.74 11.08
CA VAL A 24 -3.63 1.08 10.56
C VAL A 24 -3.51 0.49 9.16
N ASP A 25 -3.05 1.29 8.22
CA ASP A 25 -2.68 0.81 6.89
C ASP A 25 -1.19 0.53 6.84
N GLU A 26 -0.84 -0.71 6.50
CA GLU A 26 0.55 -1.16 6.39
C GLU A 26 0.90 -1.39 4.92
N LEU A 27 1.73 -0.52 4.39
CA LEU A 27 2.18 -0.55 3.01
C LEU A 27 3.67 -0.82 2.96
N GLY A 28 4.08 -1.92 2.34
CA GLY A 28 5.49 -2.25 2.33
C GLY A 28 5.85 -3.44 1.47
N VAL A 29 7.09 -3.86 1.62
CA VAL A 29 7.71 -4.98 0.90
C VAL A 29 8.16 -6.02 1.89
N LEU A 30 7.80 -7.27 1.64
CA LEU A 30 8.33 -8.43 2.33
C LEU A 30 9.40 -9.06 1.46
N LEU A 31 10.65 -8.98 1.91
CA LEU A 31 11.79 -9.64 1.29
C LEU A 31 12.07 -10.94 2.03
N TYR A 32 12.12 -12.05 1.32
CA TYR A 32 12.45 -13.34 1.92
C TYR A 32 13.57 -14.05 1.16
N THR A 33 14.40 -14.76 1.90
CA THR A 33 15.62 -15.36 1.36
C THR A 33 16.09 -16.51 2.26
N HIS A 34 16.77 -17.47 1.69
CA HIS A 34 17.38 -18.58 2.40
C HIS A 34 18.38 -18.19 3.49
N ALA A 35 18.95 -17.00 3.41
CA ALA A 35 20.01 -16.60 4.33
C ALA A 35 19.54 -16.05 5.67
N LYS A 36 18.38 -15.36 5.73
CA LYS A 36 17.94 -14.62 6.92
C LYS A 36 16.42 -14.60 7.15
N ASN A 37 15.70 -15.58 6.65
CA ASN A 37 14.23 -15.61 6.70
C ASN A 37 13.61 -14.41 5.95
N ALA A 38 12.68 -13.71 6.56
CA ALA A 38 11.98 -12.61 5.93
C ALA A 38 12.32 -11.27 6.59
N TYR A 39 12.33 -10.22 5.77
CA TYR A 39 12.52 -8.85 6.22
C TYR A 39 11.37 -7.99 5.68
N TRP A 40 10.61 -7.41 6.61
CA TRP A 40 9.59 -6.43 6.27
C TRP A 40 10.19 -5.03 6.26
N TYR A 41 9.87 -4.25 5.23
CA TYR A 41 10.17 -2.83 5.16
C TYR A 41 8.94 -2.09 4.64
N GLY A 42 8.40 -1.18 5.42
CA GLY A 42 7.18 -0.49 5.04
C GLY A 42 6.77 0.60 6.01
N SER A 43 5.68 1.27 5.64
CA SER A 43 5.05 2.33 6.40
C SER A 43 3.84 1.80 7.18
N GLN A 44 3.53 2.48 8.29
CA GLN A 44 2.36 2.22 9.12
C GLN A 44 1.67 3.55 9.37
N LEU A 45 0.49 3.73 8.78
CA LEU A 45 -0.27 4.97 8.92
C LEU A 45 -1.61 4.67 9.58
N SER A 46 -1.86 5.22 10.75
CA SER A 46 -3.12 5.08 11.46
C SER A 46 -4.19 6.01 10.89
N ILE A 47 -5.46 5.66 11.14
CA ILE A 47 -6.59 6.50 10.74
C ILE A 47 -6.58 7.85 11.50
N ASP A 48 -6.11 7.87 12.75
CA ASP A 48 -6.04 9.08 13.55
C ASP A 48 -4.97 10.03 13.02
N GLU A 49 -3.75 9.54 12.75
CA GLU A 49 -2.70 10.35 12.10
C GLU A 49 -3.15 10.87 10.73
N THR A 50 -3.86 10.06 9.96
CA THR A 50 -4.41 10.48 8.67
C THR A 50 -5.40 11.63 8.83
N ARG A 51 -6.28 11.59 9.82
CA ARG A 51 -7.28 12.63 10.07
C ARG A 51 -6.69 13.93 10.60
N GLU A 52 -5.59 13.86 11.31
CA GLU A 52 -4.83 15.06 11.71
C GLU A 52 -4.28 15.79 10.48
N LEU A 53 -3.82 15.04 9.46
CA LEU A 53 -3.30 15.61 8.21
C LEU A 53 -4.43 16.06 7.27
N ALA A 54 -5.48 15.23 7.13
CA ALA A 54 -6.62 15.48 6.26
C ALA A 54 -7.90 14.84 6.83
N PRO A 55 -8.82 15.63 7.45
CA PRO A 55 -9.95 15.14 8.24
C PRO A 55 -10.90 14.15 7.55
N TYR A 56 -10.98 14.17 6.23
CA TYR A 56 -11.90 13.32 5.46
C TYR A 56 -11.20 12.21 4.66
N GLN A 57 -9.91 12.01 4.89
CA GLN A 57 -9.14 10.97 4.25
C GLN A 57 -9.08 9.69 5.10
N ASN A 58 -8.81 8.57 4.45
CA ASN A 58 -8.39 7.33 5.08
C ASN A 58 -6.90 7.08 4.82
N ALA A 59 -6.31 6.19 5.61
CA ALA A 59 -4.87 5.92 5.56
C ALA A 59 -4.40 5.42 4.18
N THR A 60 -5.11 4.48 3.59
CA THR A 60 -4.80 3.96 2.24
C THR A 60 -4.86 5.07 1.19
N GLY A 61 -5.93 5.88 1.20
CA GLY A 61 -6.07 7.00 0.28
C GLY A 61 -4.95 8.03 0.42
N MET A 62 -4.54 8.32 1.66
CA MET A 62 -3.43 9.24 1.94
C MET A 62 -2.11 8.73 1.37
N GLN A 63 -1.76 7.48 1.66
CA GLN A 63 -0.51 6.88 1.18
C GLN A 63 -0.45 6.82 -0.35
N VAL A 64 -1.53 6.41 -1.01
CA VAL A 64 -1.60 6.34 -2.47
C VAL A 64 -1.53 7.73 -3.11
N THR A 65 -2.29 8.70 -2.60
CA THR A 65 -2.29 10.05 -3.19
C THR A 65 -1.00 10.81 -2.93
N SER A 66 -0.27 10.49 -1.86
CA SER A 66 1.06 11.07 -1.61
C SER A 66 2.08 10.69 -2.69
N ALA A 67 1.98 9.47 -3.24
CA ALA A 67 2.81 9.03 -4.35
C ALA A 67 2.53 9.82 -5.63
N VAL A 68 1.24 10.09 -5.91
CA VAL A 68 0.84 10.94 -7.04
C VAL A 68 1.37 12.36 -6.84
N LEU A 69 1.24 12.91 -5.63
CA LEU A 69 1.78 14.24 -5.30
C LEU A 69 3.31 14.29 -5.53
N ALA A 70 4.02 13.27 -5.10
CA ALA A 70 5.48 13.18 -5.29
C ALA A 70 5.85 13.18 -6.78
N GLY A 71 5.16 12.40 -7.59
CA GLY A 71 5.35 12.40 -9.04
C GLY A 71 5.05 13.76 -9.68
N MET A 72 3.99 14.44 -9.24
CA MET A 72 3.67 15.78 -9.72
C MET A 72 4.76 16.80 -9.35
N VAL A 73 5.25 16.78 -8.12
CA VAL A 73 6.34 17.66 -7.67
C VAL A 73 7.61 17.39 -8.49
N TRP A 74 7.96 16.12 -8.64
CA TRP A 74 9.13 15.73 -9.45
C TRP A 74 9.00 16.23 -10.90
N ALA A 75 7.83 16.08 -11.53
CA ALA A 75 7.59 16.54 -12.89
C ALA A 75 7.73 18.05 -13.04
N LEU A 76 7.25 18.83 -12.05
CA LEU A 76 7.41 20.29 -12.04
C LEU A 76 8.88 20.70 -11.90
N GLU A 77 9.67 19.95 -11.14
CA GLU A 77 11.09 20.18 -10.95
C GLU A 77 11.93 19.75 -12.18
N ASN A 78 11.38 18.86 -13.03
CA ASN A 78 12.06 18.27 -14.19
C ASN A 78 11.30 18.48 -15.53
N PRO A 79 10.92 19.70 -15.89
CA PRO A 79 9.99 19.95 -17.01
C PRO A 79 10.51 19.56 -18.41
N SER A 80 11.80 19.29 -18.52
CA SER A 80 12.44 18.96 -19.81
C SER A 80 12.64 17.46 -20.04
N GLN A 81 12.21 16.60 -19.12
CA GLN A 81 12.45 15.16 -19.20
C GLN A 81 11.52 14.43 -20.19
N GLY A 82 10.43 15.07 -20.64
CA GLY A 82 9.48 14.45 -21.55
C GLY A 82 8.59 13.43 -20.86
N ILE A 83 8.37 12.28 -21.51
CA ILE A 83 7.60 11.16 -20.95
C ILE A 83 8.56 10.31 -20.11
N VAL A 84 8.25 10.11 -18.83
CA VAL A 84 9.07 9.39 -17.86
C VAL A 84 8.19 8.40 -17.12
N GLU A 85 8.62 7.16 -17.01
CA GLU A 85 7.98 6.13 -16.20
C GLU A 85 8.33 6.30 -14.71
N ALA A 86 7.51 5.77 -13.83
CA ALA A 86 7.67 5.98 -12.39
C ALA A 86 8.99 5.44 -11.82
N ASP A 87 9.52 4.37 -12.40
CA ASP A 87 10.81 3.76 -12.03
C ASP A 87 12.06 4.51 -12.54
N GLU A 88 11.85 5.47 -13.46
CA GLU A 88 12.91 6.35 -13.96
C GLU A 88 13.04 7.64 -13.13
N MET A 89 12.04 7.94 -12.27
CA MET A 89 12.08 9.12 -11.41
C MET A 89 13.11 8.95 -10.29
N ASP A 90 13.66 10.07 -9.81
CA ASP A 90 14.49 10.04 -8.59
C ASP A 90 13.63 9.67 -7.38
N TYR A 91 13.71 8.39 -7.01
CA TYR A 91 12.94 7.85 -5.89
C TYR A 91 13.23 8.54 -4.56
N ARG A 92 14.47 9.06 -4.35
CA ARG A 92 14.82 9.76 -3.11
C ARG A 92 14.04 11.06 -3.00
N ARG A 93 13.98 11.81 -4.10
CA ARG A 93 13.18 13.04 -4.14
C ARG A 93 11.69 12.74 -3.97
N CYS A 94 11.18 11.71 -4.62
CA CYS A 94 9.79 11.28 -4.45
C CYS A 94 9.49 10.88 -2.99
N LEU A 95 10.37 10.13 -2.34
CA LEU A 95 10.21 9.74 -0.93
C LEU A 95 10.28 10.93 0.03
N GLU A 96 11.14 11.92 -0.22
CA GLU A 96 11.16 13.16 0.57
C GLU A 96 9.79 13.85 0.60
N VAL A 97 9.08 13.85 -0.52
CA VAL A 97 7.73 14.41 -0.62
C VAL A 97 6.70 13.52 0.10
N GLN A 98 6.87 12.20 0.02
CA GLN A 98 5.90 11.23 0.56
C GLN A 98 6.00 11.03 2.07
N PHE A 99 7.22 11.03 2.65
CA PHE A 99 7.43 10.67 4.05
C PHE A 99 6.49 11.36 5.05
N PRO A 100 6.13 12.64 4.91
CA PRO A 100 5.18 13.29 5.81
C PRO A 100 3.78 12.65 5.84
N TYR A 101 3.44 11.84 4.84
CA TYR A 101 2.11 11.24 4.66
C TYR A 101 2.10 9.72 4.81
N LEU A 102 3.22 9.10 5.15
CA LEU A 102 3.34 7.64 5.23
C LEU A 102 3.21 7.10 6.66
N GLY A 103 3.29 7.96 7.68
CA GLY A 103 3.47 7.55 9.06
C GLY A 103 4.87 6.97 9.30
N PRO A 104 5.10 6.24 10.39
CA PRO A 104 6.38 5.60 10.68
C PRO A 104 6.78 4.60 9.59
N VAL A 105 7.99 4.74 9.07
CA VAL A 105 8.59 3.75 8.14
C VAL A 105 9.56 2.89 8.92
N ILE A 106 9.29 1.60 8.94
CA ILE A 106 10.06 0.63 9.75
C ILE A 106 10.65 -0.46 8.88
N GLY A 107 11.79 -1.01 9.33
CA GLY A 107 12.39 -2.20 8.76
C GLY A 107 12.64 -3.24 9.84
N LYS A 108 12.14 -4.47 9.67
CA LYS A 108 12.22 -5.50 10.69
C LYS A 108 12.39 -6.90 10.10
N TYR A 109 13.32 -7.67 10.66
CA TYR A 109 13.37 -9.11 10.42
C TYR A 109 12.19 -9.80 11.09
N THR A 110 11.64 -10.80 10.42
CA THR A 110 10.54 -11.63 10.92
C THR A 110 10.93 -13.10 10.86
N ASP A 111 10.30 -13.92 11.69
CA ASP A 111 10.43 -15.38 11.65
C ASP A 111 9.39 -16.02 10.70
N TRP A 112 8.69 -15.21 9.91
CA TRP A 112 7.72 -15.71 8.97
C TRP A 112 8.37 -16.58 7.90
N SER A 113 7.70 -17.67 7.57
CA SER A 113 8.00 -18.50 6.40
C SER A 113 6.70 -18.88 5.67
N PRO A 114 6.77 -19.23 4.37
CA PRO A 114 5.59 -19.65 3.62
C PRO A 114 4.85 -20.86 4.19
N LEU A 115 5.49 -21.66 5.04
CA LEU A 115 4.89 -22.82 5.68
C LEU A 115 3.95 -22.47 6.84
N GLN A 116 4.04 -21.26 7.38
CA GLN A 116 3.18 -20.82 8.49
C GLN A 116 1.74 -20.66 8.02
N GLY A 117 0.82 -21.38 8.66
CA GLY A 117 -0.59 -21.36 8.33
C GLY A 117 -1.00 -22.22 7.13
N ARG A 118 -0.07 -22.94 6.49
CA ARG A 118 -0.40 -23.88 5.40
C ARG A 118 -1.15 -25.09 5.92
N GLY A 119 -2.07 -25.62 5.11
CA GLY A 119 -2.85 -26.82 5.44
C GLY A 119 -3.92 -26.64 6.52
N VAL A 120 -4.17 -25.41 6.99
CA VAL A 120 -5.19 -25.14 8.02
C VAL A 120 -6.60 -25.19 7.44
N LEU A 121 -6.81 -24.63 6.26
CA LEU A 121 -8.12 -24.58 5.59
C LEU A 121 -8.23 -25.63 4.47
N PHE A 122 -7.17 -25.87 3.74
CA PHE A 122 -7.12 -26.79 2.60
C PHE A 122 -5.87 -27.66 2.69
N SER A 123 -5.94 -28.88 2.13
CA SER A 123 -4.76 -29.74 1.99
C SER A 123 -3.95 -29.25 0.81
N GLU A 124 -2.84 -28.61 1.08
CA GLU A 124 -1.93 -28.05 0.09
C GLU A 124 -0.64 -28.87 0.01
N ALA A 125 -0.09 -28.99 -1.19
CA ALA A 125 1.23 -29.60 -1.36
C ALA A 125 2.29 -28.64 -0.82
N VAL A 126 3.18 -29.13 0.05
CA VAL A 126 4.25 -28.36 0.66
C VAL A 126 5.58 -29.09 0.62
N ASP A 127 6.67 -28.35 0.48
CA ASP A 127 8.02 -28.86 0.72
C ASP A 127 8.52 -28.35 2.07
N THR A 128 8.51 -29.21 3.06
CA THR A 128 8.94 -28.88 4.42
C THR A 128 10.47 -28.87 4.58
N ASN A 129 11.21 -29.44 3.62
CA ASN A 129 12.67 -29.45 3.68
C ASN A 129 13.29 -28.12 3.22
N ASP A 130 12.61 -27.44 2.32
CA ASP A 130 13.00 -26.10 1.88
C ASP A 130 11.78 -25.17 1.92
N PRO A 131 11.59 -24.41 3.00
CA PRO A 131 10.44 -23.51 3.18
C PRO A 131 10.28 -22.45 2.09
N TRP A 132 11.37 -22.12 1.37
CA TRP A 132 11.40 -21.03 0.40
C TRP A 132 11.16 -21.49 -1.04
N GLN A 133 10.82 -22.76 -1.24
CA GLN A 133 10.42 -23.24 -2.56
C GLN A 133 9.09 -22.63 -2.99
N PHE A 134 8.99 -22.36 -4.30
CA PHE A 134 7.81 -21.69 -4.87
C PHE A 134 6.50 -22.45 -4.61
N ILE A 135 6.57 -23.78 -4.53
CA ILE A 135 5.42 -24.62 -4.19
C ILE A 135 4.78 -24.23 -2.84
N ASN A 136 5.57 -23.68 -1.90
CA ASN A 136 5.10 -23.28 -0.60
C ASN A 136 4.36 -21.92 -0.58
N VAL A 137 4.33 -21.19 -1.68
CA VAL A 137 3.59 -19.94 -1.86
C VAL A 137 2.45 -20.06 -2.87
N LEU A 138 2.34 -21.18 -3.57
CA LEU A 138 1.22 -21.44 -4.48
C LEU A 138 -0.08 -21.58 -3.69
N VAL A 139 -1.14 -21.03 -4.24
CA VAL A 139 -2.53 -21.21 -3.79
C VAL A 139 -3.24 -21.94 -4.94
N ASP A 140 -3.77 -23.13 -4.67
CA ASP A 140 -4.55 -23.92 -5.63
C ASP A 140 -5.99 -23.39 -5.72
#